data_b59b827529e3457de1608532c2e1b56e
#
_entry.id   b59b827529e3457de1608532c2e1b56e
#
_cell.length_a   1.000
_cell.length_b   1.000
_cell.length_c   1.000
_cell.angle_alpha   90.00
_cell.angle_beta   90.00
_cell.angle_gamma   90.00
#
_symmetry.space_group_name_H-M   'P 1'
#
loop_
_entity.id
_entity.type
_entity.pdbx_description
1 polymer ?
#
loop_
_entity_poly.entity_id
_entity_poly.type
_entity_poly.pdbx_seq_one_letter_code
_entity_poly.pdbx_strand_id
1 'polypeptide(L)'
;MCPLAPARLLLSCLALLLALQAQARPQAPAAVASESEPRQLTVAALELPSRDDAQWKQRREQVAQLLTDLQPDVISVQQVLQQQGRNPACWLASRLRYSCDFVTADPPSQPLRHGNAMLTRLPVSEDGVTLLHPPGTFSAAGMMRLKLGEALVNIYVARLRPDPDEATARQHQTSDLMTWIGATAEGMPSLIAGDFSASTVELVRSTPGFQPARRNPGGRPDAAA
;
A
#
# COMPACT_ATOMS: atom_id res chain seq x y z
N MET A 1 14.89 97.55 29.08
CA MET A 1 13.79 96.65 28.66
C MET A 1 14.39 95.46 27.96
N CYS A 2 14.18 94.31 28.56
CA CYS A 2 14.54 92.97 28.08
C CYS A 2 13.97 92.70 26.70
N PRO A 3 14.48 91.70 25.94
CA PRO A 3 14.10 90.34 26.28
C PRO A 3 15.17 89.25 26.05
N LEU A 4 14.96 88.26 26.78
CA LEU A 4 15.48 86.92 26.67
C LEU A 4 15.19 86.25 25.32
N ALA A 5 16.13 85.52 24.78
CA ALA A 5 15.97 84.55 23.70
C ALA A 5 16.90 83.35 23.87
N PRO A 6 16.73 82.21 23.20
CA PRO A 6 16.08 81.04 23.74
C PRO A 6 17.06 79.88 23.83
N ALA A 7 16.91 79.10 24.88
CA ALA A 7 17.65 77.89 25.13
C ALA A 7 16.77 76.63 24.70
N ARG A 8 16.33 76.58 23.45
CA ARG A 8 15.48 75.45 22.96
C ARG A 8 15.95 74.73 21.70
N LEU A 9 17.14 75.03 21.18
CA LEU A 9 17.57 74.42 19.91
C LEU A 9 18.61 73.30 20.03
N LEU A 10 19.07 72.95 21.21
CA LEU A 10 20.11 71.92 21.39
C LEU A 10 19.60 70.58 21.90
N LEU A 11 18.29 70.40 22.20
CA LEU A 11 17.74 69.16 22.66
C LEU A 11 17.13 68.33 21.52
N SER A 12 16.92 68.89 20.33
CA SER A 12 16.24 68.11 19.22
C SER A 12 17.19 67.27 18.36
N CYS A 13 18.52 67.53 18.44
CA CYS A 13 19.45 66.71 17.65
C CYS A 13 19.91 65.41 18.33
N LEU A 14 19.73 65.28 19.64
CA LEU A 14 20.16 64.09 20.36
C LEU A 14 19.09 62.95 20.35
N ALA A 15 17.83 63.29 20.05
CA ALA A 15 16.74 62.32 19.96
C ALA A 15 16.68 61.56 18.60
N LEU A 16 17.34 62.09 17.56
CA LEU A 16 17.29 61.48 16.22
C LEU A 16 18.40 60.43 15.98
N LEU A 17 19.41 60.37 16.83
CA LEU A 17 20.52 59.41 16.71
C LEU A 17 20.30 58.09 17.45
N LEU A 18 19.23 57.96 18.23
CA LEU A 18 18.89 56.75 18.97
C LEU A 18 17.89 55.84 18.27
N ALA A 19 17.34 56.21 17.11
CA ALA A 19 16.31 55.47 16.40
C ALA A 19 16.84 54.57 15.25
N LEU A 20 18.14 54.46 15.02
CA LEU A 20 18.72 53.65 13.93
C LEU A 20 19.50 52.43 14.40
N GLN A 21 19.32 51.98 15.65
CA GLN A 21 19.73 50.62 16.01
C GLN A 21 18.54 49.70 15.78
N ALA A 22 18.15 49.55 14.51
CA ALA A 22 17.33 48.43 14.08
C ALA A 22 18.09 47.14 14.38
N GLN A 23 17.67 46.50 15.45
CA GLN A 23 18.13 45.19 15.84
C GLN A 23 17.95 44.22 14.66
N ALA A 24 19.04 43.90 13.99
CA ALA A 24 19.11 42.70 13.19
C ALA A 24 18.91 41.50 14.15
N ARG A 25 17.64 41.06 14.31
CA ARG A 25 17.37 39.76 14.92
C ARG A 25 18.14 38.74 14.09
N PRO A 26 18.99 37.91 14.70
CA PRO A 26 19.52 36.78 14.00
C PRO A 26 18.33 35.95 13.53
N GLN A 27 18.10 35.88 12.21
CA GLN A 27 17.20 34.86 11.64
C GLN A 27 17.78 33.52 12.07
N ALA A 28 17.03 32.82 12.93
CA ALA A 28 17.29 31.43 13.18
C ALA A 28 17.41 30.74 11.81
N PRO A 29 18.42 29.87 11.58
CA PRO A 29 18.52 29.15 10.34
C PRO A 29 17.18 28.47 10.13
N ALA A 30 16.57 28.72 8.98
CA ALA A 30 15.35 27.98 8.57
C ALA A 30 15.68 26.52 8.80
N ALA A 31 14.87 25.86 9.66
CA ALA A 31 14.99 24.43 9.86
C ALA A 31 14.92 23.82 8.46
N VAL A 32 16.02 23.27 8.01
CA VAL A 32 16.08 22.46 6.80
C VAL A 32 15.04 21.40 7.06
N ALA A 33 13.92 21.45 6.32
CA ALA A 33 12.94 20.41 6.36
C ALA A 33 13.71 19.12 6.11
N SER A 34 13.81 18.28 7.13
CA SER A 34 14.40 16.96 6.98
C SER A 34 13.61 16.31 5.87
N GLU A 35 14.23 16.15 4.70
CA GLU A 35 13.69 15.30 3.65
C GLU A 35 13.51 13.93 4.33
N SER A 36 12.26 13.63 4.69
CA SER A 36 11.93 12.32 5.24
C SER A 36 12.32 11.31 4.17
N GLU A 37 13.26 10.43 4.51
CA GLU A 37 13.63 9.33 3.61
C GLU A 37 12.38 8.69 3.06
N PRO A 38 12.35 8.38 1.75
CA PRO A 38 11.17 7.79 1.12
C PRO A 38 10.81 6.51 1.87
N ARG A 39 9.64 6.51 2.49
CA ARG A 39 9.20 5.40 3.31
C ARG A 39 9.00 4.18 2.41
N GLN A 40 9.79 3.16 2.63
CA GLN A 40 9.75 1.94 1.84
C GLN A 40 8.54 1.10 2.24
N LEU A 41 7.72 0.70 1.26
CA LEU A 41 6.62 -0.24 1.46
C LEU A 41 7.14 -1.67 1.30
N THR A 42 6.89 -2.52 2.29
CA THR A 42 7.24 -3.94 2.24
C THR A 42 5.99 -4.80 2.04
N VAL A 43 6.03 -5.64 1.00
CA VAL A 43 4.90 -6.51 0.64
C VAL A 43 5.36 -7.96 0.60
N ALA A 44 4.61 -8.83 1.26
CA ALA A 44 4.77 -10.28 1.17
C ALA A 44 3.63 -10.88 0.35
N ALA A 45 3.93 -11.88 -0.46
CA ALA A 45 2.94 -12.70 -1.15
C ALA A 45 2.95 -14.12 -0.55
N LEU A 46 1.78 -14.64 -0.25
CA LEU A 46 1.59 -15.95 0.35
C LEU A 46 0.46 -16.68 -0.37
N GLU A 47 0.72 -17.89 -0.81
CA GLU A 47 -0.29 -18.80 -1.32
C GLU A 47 -0.64 -19.82 -0.23
N LEU A 48 -1.93 -19.95 0.07
CA LEU A 48 -2.42 -20.96 0.99
C LEU A 48 -2.77 -22.24 0.23
N PRO A 49 -2.59 -23.42 0.84
CA PRO A 49 -3.12 -24.65 0.25
C PRO A 49 -4.63 -24.55 0.13
N SER A 50 -5.16 -24.91 -1.03
CA SER A 50 -6.58 -24.78 -1.40
C SER A 50 -7.56 -25.65 -0.58
N ARG A 51 -7.06 -26.39 0.39
CA ARG A 51 -7.85 -27.21 1.32
C ARG A 51 -7.41 -26.92 2.76
N ASP A 52 -8.39 -26.88 3.66
CA ASP A 52 -8.13 -26.87 5.12
C ASP A 52 -7.61 -28.24 5.52
N ASP A 53 -6.38 -28.51 5.21
CA ASP A 53 -5.74 -29.76 5.51
C ASP A 53 -5.02 -29.71 6.88
N ALA A 54 -4.70 -30.88 7.38
CA ALA A 54 -3.94 -31.03 8.62
C ALA A 54 -2.58 -30.33 8.53
N GLN A 55 -2.01 -30.20 7.32
CA GLN A 55 -0.71 -29.55 7.11
C GLN A 55 -0.78 -28.04 7.35
N TRP A 56 -1.88 -27.36 6.94
CA TRP A 56 -2.04 -25.94 7.26
C TRP A 56 -2.10 -25.73 8.76
N LYS A 57 -2.89 -26.53 9.48
CA LYS A 57 -3.01 -26.44 10.95
C LYS A 57 -1.66 -26.64 11.66
N GLN A 58 -0.82 -27.49 11.12
CA GLN A 58 0.53 -27.71 11.66
C GLN A 58 1.51 -26.56 11.35
N ARG A 59 1.39 -25.93 10.17
CA ARG A 59 2.35 -24.92 9.69
C ARG A 59 1.95 -23.49 10.02
N ARG A 60 0.68 -23.22 10.26
CA ARG A 60 0.16 -21.85 10.39
C ARG A 60 0.85 -21.01 11.48
N GLU A 61 1.25 -21.64 12.58
CA GLU A 61 1.97 -20.95 13.66
C GLU A 61 3.41 -20.60 13.22
N GLN A 62 4.06 -21.46 12.45
CA GLN A 62 5.39 -21.19 11.89
C GLN A 62 5.32 -20.08 10.83
N VAL A 63 4.28 -20.08 9.99
CA VAL A 63 4.01 -19.01 9.03
C VAL A 63 3.75 -17.69 9.75
N ALA A 64 2.93 -17.70 10.81
CA ALA A 64 2.68 -16.52 11.62
C ALA A 64 3.96 -15.99 12.28
N GLN A 65 4.82 -16.87 12.78
CA GLN A 65 6.11 -16.47 13.37
C GLN A 65 7.03 -15.86 12.32
N LEU A 66 7.18 -16.49 11.15
CA LEU A 66 7.97 -15.94 10.03
C LEU A 66 7.49 -14.55 9.61
N LEU A 67 6.18 -14.36 9.48
CA LEU A 67 5.61 -13.05 9.13
C LEU A 67 5.77 -12.03 10.26
N THR A 68 5.76 -12.47 11.52
CA THR A 68 6.08 -11.61 12.67
C THR A 68 7.53 -11.13 12.61
N ASP A 69 8.46 -11.99 12.22
CA ASP A 69 9.88 -11.64 12.12
C ASP A 69 10.16 -10.74 10.90
N LEU A 70 9.48 -10.97 9.78
CA LEU A 70 9.60 -10.18 8.56
C LEU A 70 8.91 -8.81 8.64
N GLN A 71 7.86 -8.69 9.43
CA GLN A 71 7.05 -7.47 9.60
C GLN A 71 6.65 -6.76 8.29
N PRO A 72 6.13 -7.44 7.27
CA PRO A 72 5.71 -6.76 6.05
C PRO A 72 4.58 -5.76 6.35
N ASP A 73 4.50 -4.68 5.57
CA ASP A 73 3.42 -3.70 5.70
C ASP A 73 2.10 -4.26 5.17
N VAL A 74 2.19 -5.08 4.12
CA VAL A 74 1.06 -5.72 3.44
C VAL A 74 1.39 -7.19 3.17
N ILE A 75 0.38 -8.04 3.30
CA ILE A 75 0.46 -9.44 2.91
C ILE A 75 -0.68 -9.72 1.93
N SER A 76 -0.32 -10.06 0.69
CA SER A 76 -1.27 -10.58 -0.31
C SER A 76 -1.38 -12.08 -0.13
N VAL A 77 -2.56 -12.58 0.17
CA VAL A 77 -2.80 -14.00 0.42
C VAL A 77 -3.68 -14.56 -0.67
N GLN A 78 -3.18 -15.57 -1.36
CA GLN A 78 -3.87 -16.23 -2.46
C GLN A 78 -4.51 -17.54 -2.03
N GLN A 79 -5.51 -18.00 -2.78
CA GLN A 79 -6.23 -19.26 -2.58
C GLN A 79 -6.85 -19.42 -1.18
N VAL A 80 -7.45 -18.36 -0.67
CA VAL A 80 -8.10 -18.38 0.63
C VAL A 80 -9.43 -19.12 0.54
N LEU A 81 -9.59 -20.17 1.35
CA LEU A 81 -10.82 -20.92 1.49
C LEU A 81 -11.46 -20.59 2.83
N GLN A 82 -12.57 -19.87 2.80
CA GLN A 82 -13.38 -19.60 3.97
C GLN A 82 -14.47 -20.67 4.09
N GLN A 83 -14.51 -21.37 5.21
CA GLN A 83 -15.50 -22.40 5.50
C GLN A 83 -16.24 -22.08 6.80
N GLN A 84 -17.57 -21.98 6.74
CA GLN A 84 -18.43 -21.72 7.90
C GLN A 84 -17.93 -20.51 8.73
N GLY A 85 -17.56 -19.43 8.07
CA GLY A 85 -17.03 -18.22 8.71
C GLY A 85 -15.56 -18.29 9.17
N ARG A 86 -14.91 -19.45 9.11
CA ARG A 86 -13.49 -19.61 9.42
C ARG A 86 -12.65 -19.27 8.21
N ASN A 87 -11.84 -18.23 8.31
CA ASN A 87 -10.98 -17.75 7.24
C ASN A 87 -9.50 -17.85 7.69
N PRO A 88 -8.67 -18.64 7.01
CA PRO A 88 -7.28 -18.86 7.41
C PRO A 88 -6.41 -17.58 7.26
N ALA A 89 -6.71 -16.70 6.30
CA ALA A 89 -6.00 -15.44 6.16
C ALA A 89 -6.35 -14.47 7.29
N CYS A 90 -7.64 -14.35 7.63
CA CYS A 90 -8.05 -13.50 8.75
C CYS A 90 -7.59 -14.07 10.11
N TRP A 91 -7.41 -15.39 10.22
CA TRP A 91 -6.74 -15.99 11.37
C TRP A 91 -5.28 -15.50 11.49
N LEU A 92 -4.51 -15.50 10.38
CA LEU A 92 -3.16 -14.93 10.35
C LEU A 92 -3.15 -13.45 10.73
N ALA A 93 -4.04 -12.66 10.14
CA ALA A 93 -4.16 -11.24 10.46
C ALA A 93 -4.38 -11.00 11.95
N SER A 94 -5.25 -11.79 12.59
CA SER A 94 -5.49 -11.72 14.03
C SER A 94 -4.22 -12.02 14.85
N ARG A 95 -3.41 -13.00 14.45
CA ARG A 95 -2.14 -13.34 15.10
C ARG A 95 -1.11 -12.22 14.97
N LEU A 96 -1.08 -11.56 13.81
CA LEU A 96 -0.15 -10.47 13.49
C LEU A 96 -0.63 -9.09 13.97
N ARG A 97 -1.87 -8.97 14.42
CA ARG A 97 -2.57 -7.70 14.70
C ARG A 97 -2.68 -6.81 13.45
N TYR A 98 -2.99 -7.44 12.31
CA TYR A 98 -3.26 -6.78 11.04
C TYR A 98 -4.77 -6.71 10.79
N SER A 99 -5.21 -5.76 9.98
CA SER A 99 -6.53 -5.80 9.38
C SER A 99 -6.59 -6.89 8.31
N CYS A 100 -7.79 -7.41 8.02
CA CYS A 100 -8.01 -8.44 7.03
C CYS A 100 -9.18 -8.05 6.14
N ASP A 101 -8.92 -8.00 4.84
CA ASP A 101 -9.96 -7.91 3.82
C ASP A 101 -10.01 -9.19 3.00
N PHE A 102 -11.19 -9.82 2.93
CA PHE A 102 -11.43 -11.04 2.19
C PHE A 102 -12.12 -10.75 0.86
N VAL A 103 -11.36 -10.80 -0.20
CA VAL A 103 -11.73 -10.49 -1.59
C VAL A 103 -12.30 -11.75 -2.25
N THR A 104 -13.60 -11.76 -2.52
CA THR A 104 -14.29 -12.94 -3.05
C THR A 104 -15.46 -12.56 -3.96
N ALA A 105 -15.71 -13.39 -4.98
CA ALA A 105 -16.89 -13.32 -5.83
C ALA A 105 -18.08 -14.12 -5.23
N ASP A 106 -17.82 -14.99 -4.24
CA ASP A 106 -18.83 -15.85 -3.66
C ASP A 106 -19.72 -15.09 -2.69
N PRO A 107 -21.05 -15.23 -2.78
CA PRO A 107 -21.98 -14.51 -1.91
C PRO A 107 -21.85 -14.96 -0.44
N PRO A 108 -22.19 -14.09 0.51
CA PRO A 108 -22.13 -14.42 1.95
C PRO A 108 -22.95 -15.65 2.37
N SER A 109 -23.98 -15.99 1.60
CA SER A 109 -24.83 -17.16 1.87
C SER A 109 -24.16 -18.52 1.57
N GLN A 110 -23.06 -18.52 0.82
CA GLN A 110 -22.33 -19.75 0.57
C GLN A 110 -21.54 -20.19 1.81
N PRO A 111 -21.68 -21.46 2.24
CA PRO A 111 -20.93 -21.98 3.40
C PRO A 111 -19.43 -22.16 3.11
N LEU A 112 -19.08 -22.32 1.84
CA LEU A 112 -17.73 -22.45 1.34
C LEU A 112 -17.46 -21.34 0.32
N ARG A 113 -16.54 -20.43 0.65
CA ARG A 113 -16.23 -19.26 -0.18
C ARG A 113 -14.75 -19.25 -0.55
N HIS A 114 -14.47 -19.02 -1.82
CA HIS A 114 -13.13 -18.93 -2.37
C HIS A 114 -12.78 -17.48 -2.62
N GLY A 115 -11.54 -17.10 -2.34
CA GLY A 115 -11.10 -15.75 -2.59
C GLY A 115 -9.62 -15.56 -2.33
N ASN A 116 -9.23 -14.30 -2.36
CA ASN A 116 -7.92 -13.83 -1.95
C ASN A 116 -8.08 -12.98 -0.70
N ALA A 117 -7.01 -12.60 -0.04
CA ALA A 117 -7.09 -11.66 1.05
C ALA A 117 -5.92 -10.67 1.02
N MET A 118 -6.17 -9.49 1.55
CA MET A 118 -5.14 -8.51 1.87
C MET A 118 -5.10 -8.33 3.38
N LEU A 119 -3.90 -8.46 3.94
CA LEU A 119 -3.65 -8.18 5.35
C LEU A 119 -2.72 -6.98 5.44
N THR A 120 -2.97 -6.04 6.33
CA THR A 120 -2.10 -4.89 6.49
C THR A 120 -2.06 -4.38 7.92
N ARG A 121 -0.92 -3.84 8.34
CA ARG A 121 -0.75 -3.09 9.58
C ARG A 121 -0.90 -1.58 9.38
N LEU A 122 -0.98 -1.12 8.11
CA LEU A 122 -1.13 0.28 7.79
C LEU A 122 -2.60 0.71 7.88
N PRO A 123 -2.88 1.99 8.18
CA PRO A 123 -4.24 2.50 8.13
C PRO A 123 -4.81 2.41 6.71
N VAL A 124 -5.99 1.82 6.59
CA VAL A 124 -6.77 1.75 5.35
C VAL A 124 -7.66 2.98 5.27
N SER A 125 -7.59 3.72 4.17
CA SER A 125 -8.46 4.88 3.91
C SER A 125 -9.62 4.55 2.98
N GLU A 126 -9.43 3.56 2.12
CA GLU A 126 -10.44 3.10 1.16
C GLU A 126 -10.17 1.64 0.79
N ASP A 127 -11.21 0.89 0.52
CA ASP A 127 -11.15 -0.46 -0.01
C ASP A 127 -12.23 -0.67 -1.08
N GLY A 128 -12.04 -1.68 -1.92
CA GLY A 128 -12.98 -2.02 -2.97
C GLY A 128 -12.75 -3.39 -3.57
N VAL A 129 -13.78 -3.92 -4.20
CA VAL A 129 -13.76 -5.22 -4.87
C VAL A 129 -14.40 -5.10 -6.24
N THR A 130 -13.83 -5.76 -7.24
CA THR A 130 -14.42 -5.92 -8.57
C THR A 130 -14.41 -7.39 -8.99
N LEU A 131 -15.28 -7.71 -9.96
CA LEU A 131 -15.30 -9.03 -10.58
C LEU A 131 -14.54 -9.01 -11.91
N LEU A 132 -13.75 -10.05 -12.14
CA LEU A 132 -13.01 -10.25 -13.38
C LEU A 132 -13.74 -11.25 -14.28
N HIS A 133 -13.81 -10.99 -15.56
CA HIS A 133 -14.52 -11.84 -16.52
C HIS A 133 -13.54 -12.62 -17.42
N PRO A 134 -13.88 -13.87 -17.75
CA PRO A 134 -15.07 -14.62 -17.33
C PRO A 134 -15.04 -14.97 -15.84
N PRO A 135 -16.22 -15.03 -15.18
CA PRO A 135 -16.31 -15.37 -13.79
C PRO A 135 -15.84 -16.81 -13.52
N GLY A 136 -15.43 -17.07 -12.30
CA GLY A 136 -14.97 -18.39 -11.85
C GLY A 136 -14.46 -18.32 -10.41
N THR A 137 -13.92 -19.42 -9.94
CA THR A 137 -13.27 -19.49 -8.64
C THR A 137 -12.12 -18.47 -8.59
N PHE A 138 -12.07 -17.65 -7.55
CA PHE A 138 -11.06 -16.59 -7.36
C PHE A 138 -11.12 -15.41 -8.37
N SER A 139 -12.21 -15.24 -9.10
CA SER A 139 -12.35 -14.17 -10.10
C SER A 139 -12.67 -12.78 -9.55
N ALA A 140 -12.43 -12.53 -8.27
CA ALA A 140 -12.52 -11.20 -7.68
C ALA A 140 -11.13 -10.59 -7.53
N ALA A 141 -11.03 -9.30 -7.85
CA ALA A 141 -9.88 -8.47 -7.52
C ALA A 141 -10.25 -7.48 -6.41
N GLY A 142 -9.31 -7.21 -5.51
CA GLY A 142 -9.45 -6.29 -4.40
C GLY A 142 -8.50 -5.11 -4.50
N MET A 143 -8.85 -4.00 -3.88
CA MET A 143 -8.02 -2.82 -3.73
C MET A 143 -8.08 -2.34 -2.28
N MET A 144 -6.93 -1.95 -1.73
CA MET A 144 -6.82 -1.13 -0.53
C MET A 144 -5.99 0.11 -0.83
N ARG A 145 -6.49 1.26 -0.39
CA ARG A 145 -5.72 2.52 -0.34
C ARG A 145 -5.17 2.68 1.05
N LEU A 146 -3.85 2.69 1.17
CA LEU A 146 -3.14 2.67 2.45
C LEU A 146 -2.43 4.00 2.70
N LYS A 147 -2.38 4.40 3.98
CA LYS A 147 -1.56 5.53 4.42
C LYS A 147 -0.14 5.07 4.73
N LEU A 148 0.83 5.58 3.97
CA LEU A 148 2.26 5.33 4.16
C LEU A 148 2.94 6.65 4.61
N GLY A 149 2.88 6.97 5.89
CA GLY A 149 3.19 8.31 6.39
C GLY A 149 2.15 9.30 5.91
N GLU A 150 2.60 10.38 5.25
CA GLU A 150 1.73 11.39 4.65
C GLU A 150 1.27 11.01 3.22
N ALA A 151 1.86 9.98 2.62
CA ALA A 151 1.53 9.53 1.28
C ALA A 151 0.39 8.49 1.29
N LEU A 152 -0.32 8.40 0.17
CA LEU A 152 -1.28 7.33 -0.10
C LEU A 152 -0.70 6.41 -1.18
N VAL A 153 -0.96 5.12 -1.05
CA VAL A 153 -0.58 4.09 -2.01
C VAL A 153 -1.72 3.10 -2.20
N ASN A 154 -1.98 2.71 -3.43
CA ASN A 154 -2.98 1.69 -3.74
C ASN A 154 -2.32 0.32 -3.85
N ILE A 155 -2.90 -0.67 -3.21
CA ILE A 155 -2.52 -2.08 -3.33
C ILE A 155 -3.69 -2.80 -3.96
N TYR A 156 -3.45 -3.43 -5.10
CA TYR A 156 -4.40 -4.29 -5.78
C TYR A 156 -4.01 -5.75 -5.60
N VAL A 157 -4.98 -6.61 -5.35
CA VAL A 157 -4.78 -8.06 -5.30
C VAL A 157 -5.66 -8.73 -6.34
N ALA A 158 -5.08 -9.66 -7.10
CA ALA A 158 -5.81 -10.47 -8.05
C ALA A 158 -5.17 -11.85 -8.16
N ARG A 159 -6.00 -12.83 -8.52
CA ARG A 159 -5.55 -14.14 -8.99
C ARG A 159 -6.18 -14.39 -10.35
N LEU A 160 -5.34 -14.49 -11.37
CA LEU A 160 -5.81 -14.77 -12.73
C LEU A 160 -5.95 -16.28 -12.94
N ARG A 161 -6.64 -16.67 -14.00
CA ARG A 161 -6.83 -18.08 -14.37
C ARG A 161 -5.51 -18.82 -14.49
N PRO A 162 -5.29 -19.91 -13.73
CA PRO A 162 -4.01 -20.61 -13.72
C PRO A 162 -3.80 -21.53 -14.91
N ASP A 163 -4.88 -21.97 -15.57
CA ASP A 163 -4.80 -22.97 -16.65
C ASP A 163 -4.10 -22.39 -17.89
N PRO A 164 -3.05 -23.05 -18.41
CA PRO A 164 -2.39 -22.63 -19.65
C PRO A 164 -3.35 -22.51 -20.85
N ASP A 165 -4.35 -23.38 -20.92
CA ASP A 165 -5.33 -23.37 -22.00
C ASP A 165 -6.33 -22.21 -21.91
N GLU A 166 -6.35 -21.50 -20.80
CA GLU A 166 -7.23 -20.35 -20.56
C GLU A 166 -6.55 -18.98 -20.80
N ALA A 167 -5.54 -18.91 -21.70
CA ALA A 167 -4.82 -17.66 -21.98
C ALA A 167 -5.74 -16.51 -22.36
N THR A 168 -6.78 -16.77 -23.17
CA THR A 168 -7.77 -15.76 -23.56
C THR A 168 -8.56 -15.25 -22.35
N ALA A 169 -8.96 -16.14 -21.46
CA ALA A 169 -9.65 -15.75 -20.21
C ALA A 169 -8.75 -14.90 -19.32
N ARG A 170 -7.47 -15.24 -19.18
CA ARG A 170 -6.48 -14.41 -18.45
C ARG A 170 -6.33 -13.03 -19.06
N GLN A 171 -6.27 -12.92 -20.40
CA GLN A 171 -6.20 -11.62 -21.08
C GLN A 171 -7.42 -10.76 -20.78
N HIS A 172 -8.63 -11.33 -20.82
CA HIS A 172 -9.85 -10.60 -20.45
C HIS A 172 -9.81 -10.17 -18.98
N GLN A 173 -9.45 -11.05 -18.07
CA GLN A 173 -9.32 -10.72 -16.64
C GLN A 173 -8.27 -9.64 -16.39
N THR A 174 -7.14 -9.68 -17.10
CA THR A 174 -6.12 -8.63 -17.02
C THR A 174 -6.66 -7.30 -17.54
N SER A 175 -7.43 -7.31 -18.65
CA SER A 175 -8.06 -6.11 -19.19
C SER A 175 -9.06 -5.49 -18.22
N ASP A 176 -9.90 -6.31 -17.59
CA ASP A 176 -10.84 -5.86 -16.56
C ASP A 176 -10.10 -5.24 -15.36
N LEU A 177 -9.06 -5.91 -14.89
CA LEU A 177 -8.22 -5.43 -13.79
C LEU A 177 -7.60 -4.07 -14.13
N MET A 178 -7.01 -3.93 -15.33
CA MET A 178 -6.37 -2.68 -15.75
C MET A 178 -7.40 -1.55 -15.94
N THR A 179 -8.58 -1.86 -16.44
CA THR A 179 -9.68 -0.90 -16.55
C THR A 179 -10.10 -0.40 -15.16
N TRP A 180 -10.25 -1.31 -14.21
CA TRP A 180 -10.61 -0.95 -12.85
C TRP A 180 -9.52 -0.15 -12.14
N ILE A 181 -8.26 -0.54 -12.30
CA ILE A 181 -7.12 0.25 -11.78
C ILE A 181 -7.14 1.66 -12.36
N GLY A 182 -7.35 1.81 -13.68
CA GLY A 182 -7.45 3.12 -14.34
C GLY A 182 -8.55 4.01 -13.75
N ALA A 183 -9.65 3.40 -13.31
CA ALA A 183 -10.77 4.11 -12.70
C ALA A 183 -10.56 4.46 -11.21
N THR A 184 -9.76 3.70 -10.49
CA THR A 184 -9.65 3.80 -9.03
C THR A 184 -8.29 4.29 -8.52
N ALA A 185 -7.25 4.30 -9.37
CA ALA A 185 -5.90 4.68 -8.94
C ALA A 185 -5.75 6.15 -8.60
N GLU A 186 -6.55 7.04 -9.20
CA GLU A 186 -6.53 8.50 -8.93
C GLU A 186 -5.13 9.14 -9.01
N GLY A 187 -4.27 8.61 -9.90
CA GLY A 187 -2.90 9.07 -10.06
C GLY A 187 -1.94 8.73 -8.91
N MET A 188 -2.39 7.97 -7.92
CA MET A 188 -1.54 7.55 -6.80
C MET A 188 -0.63 6.40 -7.19
N PRO A 189 0.55 6.27 -6.55
CA PRO A 189 1.39 5.09 -6.68
C PRO A 189 0.59 3.82 -6.43
N SER A 190 0.72 2.85 -7.32
CA SER A 190 -0.07 1.63 -7.29
C SER A 190 0.82 0.40 -7.43
N LEU A 191 0.52 -0.65 -6.67
CA LEU A 191 1.18 -1.94 -6.73
C LEU A 191 0.13 -3.02 -6.93
N ILE A 192 0.41 -3.96 -7.84
CA ILE A 192 -0.41 -5.16 -8.04
C ILE A 192 0.34 -6.33 -7.42
N ALA A 193 -0.29 -7.04 -6.47
CA ALA A 193 0.25 -8.22 -5.81
C ALA A 193 -0.68 -9.40 -6.03
N GLY A 194 -0.15 -10.58 -6.35
CA GLY A 194 -0.99 -11.77 -6.53
C GLY A 194 -0.35 -12.85 -7.37
N ASP A 195 -1.18 -13.82 -7.76
CA ASP A 195 -0.82 -14.89 -8.68
C ASP A 195 -1.42 -14.58 -10.07
N PHE A 196 -0.55 -14.36 -11.03
CA PHE A 196 -0.97 -13.99 -12.39
C PHE A 196 -0.90 -15.17 -13.36
N SER A 197 -0.30 -16.29 -12.97
CA SER A 197 -0.15 -17.50 -13.80
C SER A 197 0.35 -17.21 -15.22
N ALA A 198 1.20 -16.19 -15.35
CA ALA A 198 1.71 -15.66 -16.61
C ALA A 198 3.20 -15.36 -16.51
N SER A 199 3.91 -15.42 -17.63
CA SER A 199 5.32 -15.01 -17.65
C SER A 199 5.47 -13.52 -17.40
N THR A 200 6.60 -13.09 -16.82
CA THR A 200 6.92 -11.68 -16.62
C THR A 200 6.78 -10.85 -17.90
N VAL A 201 7.15 -11.43 -19.05
CA VAL A 201 7.03 -10.76 -20.36
C VAL A 201 5.57 -10.53 -20.75
N GLU A 202 4.71 -11.51 -20.51
CA GLU A 202 3.28 -11.40 -20.76
C GLU A 202 2.65 -10.34 -19.86
N LEU A 203 2.96 -10.34 -18.56
CA LEU A 203 2.48 -9.36 -17.62
C LEU A 203 2.88 -7.93 -18.00
N VAL A 204 4.15 -7.69 -18.32
CA VAL A 204 4.61 -6.34 -18.73
C VAL A 204 3.87 -5.84 -19.96
N ARG A 205 3.56 -6.73 -20.91
CA ARG A 205 2.79 -6.36 -22.12
C ARG A 205 1.32 -6.05 -21.82
N SER A 206 0.71 -6.80 -20.91
CA SER A 206 -0.71 -6.70 -20.60
C SER A 206 -1.05 -5.68 -19.51
N THR A 207 -0.04 -5.18 -18.79
CA THR A 207 -0.19 -4.19 -17.71
C THR A 207 0.61 -2.91 -18.00
N PRO A 208 0.20 -2.10 -19.00
CA PRO A 208 0.92 -0.89 -19.36
C PRO A 208 1.01 0.07 -18.16
N GLY A 209 2.23 0.63 -17.96
CA GLY A 209 2.51 1.53 -16.83
C GLY A 209 3.01 0.80 -15.57
N PHE A 210 2.92 -0.53 -15.50
CA PHE A 210 3.50 -1.31 -14.41
C PHE A 210 4.83 -1.93 -14.80
N GLN A 211 5.68 -2.09 -13.80
CA GLN A 211 6.97 -2.75 -13.95
C GLN A 211 7.09 -3.82 -12.86
N PRO A 212 7.77 -4.96 -13.15
CA PRO A 212 8.04 -5.97 -12.14
C PRO A 212 8.81 -5.36 -10.96
N ALA A 213 8.42 -5.71 -9.74
CA ALA A 213 9.19 -5.33 -8.56
C ALA A 213 10.62 -5.86 -8.69
N ARG A 214 11.61 -5.02 -8.39
CA ARG A 214 13.01 -5.45 -8.43
C ARG A 214 13.25 -6.49 -7.34
N ARG A 215 13.81 -7.63 -7.70
CA ARG A 215 14.29 -8.60 -6.72
C ARG A 215 15.45 -7.98 -5.94
N ASN A 216 15.46 -8.19 -4.64
CA ASN A 216 16.62 -7.86 -3.81
C ASN A 216 17.82 -8.71 -4.31
N PRO A 217 19.01 -8.13 -4.58
CA PRO A 217 20.14 -8.85 -5.17
C PRO A 217 20.64 -10.08 -4.38
N GLY A 218 20.18 -10.29 -3.14
CA GLY A 218 20.49 -11.46 -2.32
C GLY A 218 19.41 -12.56 -2.30
N GLY A 219 18.30 -12.38 -2.99
CA GLY A 219 17.26 -13.39 -3.11
C GLY A 219 17.58 -14.39 -4.21
N ARG A 220 17.53 -15.68 -3.88
CA ARG A 220 17.74 -16.81 -4.80
C ARG A 220 16.88 -16.60 -6.07
N PRO A 221 17.45 -16.69 -7.28
CA PRO A 221 16.66 -16.68 -8.49
C PRO A 221 15.81 -17.95 -8.55
N ASP A 222 14.61 -17.81 -9.06
CA ASP A 222 13.76 -18.90 -9.53
C ASP A 222 13.14 -19.84 -8.49
N ALA A 223 12.11 -19.33 -7.81
CA ALA A 223 10.87 -20.07 -7.78
C ALA A 223 9.95 -19.33 -8.75
N ALA A 224 9.59 -19.98 -9.83
CA ALA A 224 8.68 -19.46 -10.83
C ALA A 224 7.38 -19.01 -10.16
N ALA A 225 6.95 -17.82 -10.53
CA ALA A 225 5.62 -17.34 -10.26
C ALA A 225 4.59 -18.21 -10.97
#